data_c5102d0feee2879b5209fc87b5ac90d9
#
_entry.id   c5102d0feee2879b5209fc87b5ac90d9
#
_cell.length_a   1.000
_cell.length_b   1.000
_cell.length_c   1.000
_cell.angle_alpha   90.00
_cell.angle_beta   90.00
_cell.angle_gamma   90.00
#
_symmetry.space_group_name_H-M   'P 1'
#
loop_
_entity.id
_entity.type
_entity.pdbx_description
1 polymer ?
#
loop_
_entity_poly.entity_id
_entity_poly.type
_entity_poly.pdbx_seq_one_letter_code
_entity_poly.pdbx_strand_id
1 'polypeptide(L)'
;MRKLIFIMAALALLAGCASEGTKEQAGAAVEDRKPAVGEIKPPVAVKPAPDTAPVAKPVVSKPIAVNPLKDPNNILSKRSVYYDYDSAVIKDEFKPLITAHARYLAQHRSAKMVIQGNTDERGSREYNIALGLRRADSVKQMMLLLGAQESQIETVSFGEEKPRAAGKDEASFSENRRSDIVYAGE
;
A
#
# COMPACT_ATOMS: atom_id res chain seq x y z
N MET A 1 -45.92 19.56 -46.25
CA MET A 1 -46.57 20.86 -45.93
C MET A 1 -46.21 21.23 -44.51
N ARG A 2 -45.53 22.41 -44.43
CA ARG A 2 -45.56 23.41 -43.34
C ARG A 2 -44.88 23.02 -42.06
N LYS A 3 -43.98 23.72 -41.52
CA LYS A 3 -43.19 25.02 -41.63
C LYS A 3 -42.27 24.97 -40.43
N LEU A 4 -40.99 25.12 -40.57
CA LEU A 4 -40.25 26.42 -40.52
C LEU A 4 -40.33 27.16 -39.17
N ILE A 5 -39.18 27.38 -38.61
CA ILE A 5 -38.66 28.60 -37.94
C ILE A 5 -38.95 28.70 -36.44
N PHE A 6 -37.88 28.65 -35.61
CA PHE A 6 -37.45 29.79 -34.80
C PHE A 6 -35.96 29.66 -34.44
N ILE A 7 -35.17 30.41 -35.21
CA ILE A 7 -33.87 30.94 -34.85
C ILE A 7 -34.13 32.24 -34.12
N MET A 8 -33.54 32.46 -32.99
CA MET A 8 -33.13 33.76 -32.39
C MET A 8 -32.42 33.43 -31.09
N ALA A 9 -31.12 33.44 -30.99
CA ALA A 9 -30.30 34.64 -30.73
C ALA A 9 -30.57 35.21 -29.32
N ALA A 10 -29.68 34.92 -28.41
CA ALA A 10 -29.31 35.84 -27.34
C ALA A 10 -27.81 35.68 -27.07
N LEU A 11 -27.08 36.56 -27.70
CA LEU A 11 -25.70 36.92 -27.48
C LEU A 11 -25.66 37.90 -26.31
N ALA A 12 -24.52 37.88 -25.57
CA ALA A 12 -24.04 38.87 -24.61
C ALA A 12 -24.52 38.76 -23.17
N LEU A 13 -23.55 38.45 -22.32
CA LEU A 13 -23.01 39.42 -21.36
C LEU A 13 -21.68 38.87 -20.79
N LEU A 14 -20.60 39.32 -21.40
CA LEU A 14 -19.28 39.45 -20.80
C LEU A 14 -19.32 40.62 -19.82
N ALA A 15 -19.17 40.36 -18.56
CA ALA A 15 -18.70 41.28 -17.53
C ALA A 15 -17.96 40.38 -16.54
N GLY A 16 -16.66 40.35 -16.41
CA GLY A 16 -15.79 41.45 -16.07
C GLY A 16 -15.85 41.66 -14.57
N CYS A 17 -15.15 40.77 -13.76
CA CYS A 17 -14.73 41.15 -12.44
C CYS A 17 -13.22 41.07 -12.39
N ALA A 18 -12.68 42.28 -12.42
CA ALA A 18 -11.29 42.57 -12.20
C ALA A 18 -10.86 42.25 -10.76
N SER A 19 -9.68 41.75 -10.67
CA SER A 19 -8.67 41.90 -9.67
C SER A 19 -8.83 43.04 -8.68
N GLU A 20 -8.83 42.70 -7.42
CA GLU A 20 -8.33 43.51 -6.28
C GLU A 20 -7.82 42.50 -5.28
N GLY A 21 -6.66 42.54 -4.72
CA GLY A 21 -5.69 43.55 -4.40
C GLY A 21 -4.74 42.82 -3.48
N THR A 22 -3.52 42.67 -3.92
CA THR A 22 -2.39 42.24 -3.11
C THR A 22 -2.26 43.10 -1.86
N LYS A 23 -2.52 42.55 -0.70
CA LYS A 23 -2.01 43.13 0.55
C LYS A 23 -0.68 42.48 0.89
N GLU A 24 0.33 43.22 0.57
CA GLU A 24 1.69 43.13 1.07
C GLU A 24 1.64 43.11 2.60
N GLN A 25 1.96 42.00 3.21
CA GLN A 25 2.16 41.92 4.66
C GLN A 25 3.64 41.97 4.92
N ALA A 26 4.04 43.11 5.46
CA ALA A 26 5.37 43.51 5.83
C ALA A 26 6.10 42.46 6.68
N GLY A 27 7.40 42.40 6.46
CA GLY A 27 8.37 41.49 7.04
C GLY A 27 8.32 41.38 8.55
N ALA A 28 8.31 40.14 9.01
CA ALA A 28 8.76 39.80 10.34
C ALA A 28 10.26 39.56 10.31
N ALA A 29 10.99 40.32 11.11
CA ALA A 29 12.42 40.26 11.27
C ALA A 29 12.87 38.84 11.68
N VAL A 30 13.80 38.29 10.93
CA VAL A 30 14.55 37.08 11.28
C VAL A 30 15.55 37.48 12.36
N GLU A 31 15.28 37.06 13.59
CA GLU A 31 16.20 37.17 14.70
C GLU A 31 17.26 36.06 14.57
N ASP A 32 18.46 36.49 14.25
CA ASP A 32 19.66 35.68 14.09
C ASP A 32 20.08 35.16 15.50
N ARG A 33 19.65 33.94 15.85
CA ARG A 33 20.17 33.24 17.03
C ARG A 33 21.40 32.44 16.67
N LYS A 34 22.52 33.04 16.86
CA LYS A 34 23.87 32.45 16.91
C LYS A 34 23.86 31.26 17.89
N PRO A 35 24.19 30.02 17.49
CA PRO A 35 24.36 28.94 18.45
C PRO A 35 25.65 29.13 19.25
N ALA A 36 25.53 29.10 20.56
CA ALA A 36 26.66 29.07 21.46
C ALA A 36 27.43 27.76 21.31
N VAL A 37 28.67 27.86 20.93
CA VAL A 37 29.64 26.77 20.91
C VAL A 37 29.93 26.37 22.35
N GLY A 38 29.37 25.27 22.79
CA GLY A 38 29.73 24.60 24.04
C GLY A 38 31.03 23.83 23.83
N GLU A 39 32.01 24.26 24.56
CA GLU A 39 33.34 23.70 24.66
C GLU A 39 33.31 22.24 25.13
N ILE A 40 33.65 21.29 24.26
CA ILE A 40 33.74 19.87 24.60
C ILE A 40 35.16 19.62 25.14
N LYS A 41 35.26 19.39 26.44
CA LYS A 41 36.46 18.88 27.09
C LYS A 41 36.81 17.49 26.54
N PRO A 42 38.08 17.19 26.22
CA PRO A 42 38.48 15.87 25.78
C PRO A 42 38.41 14.84 26.91
N PRO A 43 38.00 13.58 26.61
CA PRO A 43 37.96 12.52 27.60
C PRO A 43 39.33 12.04 27.98
N VAL A 44 39.48 11.84 29.29
CA VAL A 44 40.65 11.28 29.95
C VAL A 44 40.98 9.89 29.43
N ALA A 45 42.23 9.66 29.06
CA ALA A 45 42.77 8.39 28.66
C ALA A 45 42.72 7.38 29.85
N VAL A 46 41.96 6.33 29.68
CA VAL A 46 41.99 5.15 30.58
C VAL A 46 42.93 4.12 29.99
N LYS A 47 43.96 3.81 30.74
CA LYS A 47 45.01 2.84 30.48
C LYS A 47 44.44 1.43 30.41
N PRO A 48 44.81 0.57 29.46
CA PRO A 48 44.33 -0.82 29.41
C PRO A 48 45.10 -1.69 30.40
N ALA A 49 44.36 -2.44 31.20
CA ALA A 49 44.92 -3.56 31.96
C ALA A 49 44.78 -4.85 31.11
N PRO A 50 45.79 -5.74 31.15
CA PRO A 50 45.68 -7.00 30.41
C PRO A 50 45.07 -8.07 31.29
N ASP A 51 43.99 -8.68 30.84
CA ASP A 51 43.63 -9.97 31.39
C ASP A 51 43.08 -10.87 30.26
N THR A 52 43.89 -11.86 30.00
CA THR A 52 43.70 -12.94 29.07
C THR A 52 42.80 -13.98 29.70
N ALA A 53 41.59 -14.12 29.17
CA ALA A 53 40.76 -15.31 29.25
C ALA A 53 40.35 -15.76 27.86
N PRO A 54 40.48 -17.04 27.48
CA PRO A 54 40.07 -17.48 26.15
C PRO A 54 38.53 -17.49 26.08
N VAL A 55 37.98 -16.48 25.46
CA VAL A 55 36.56 -16.48 25.13
C VAL A 55 36.34 -17.52 24.05
N ALA A 56 35.70 -18.61 24.46
CA ALA A 56 35.14 -19.61 23.57
C ALA A 56 34.26 -18.87 22.53
N LYS A 57 34.65 -18.95 21.26
CA LYS A 57 33.84 -18.41 20.15
C LYS A 57 32.48 -19.07 20.21
N PRO A 58 31.37 -18.32 20.35
CA PRO A 58 30.07 -18.92 20.20
C PRO A 58 29.99 -19.45 18.77
N VAL A 59 29.76 -20.76 18.66
CA VAL A 59 29.40 -21.41 17.40
C VAL A 59 28.04 -20.81 17.05
N VAL A 60 28.06 -19.76 16.23
CA VAL A 60 26.85 -19.25 15.57
C VAL A 60 26.48 -20.33 14.56
N SER A 61 25.68 -21.30 14.99
CA SER A 61 24.94 -22.17 14.11
C SER A 61 24.10 -21.24 13.24
N LYS A 62 24.47 -21.16 11.97
CA LYS A 62 23.71 -20.41 10.96
C LYS A 62 22.28 -20.94 11.03
N PRO A 63 21.26 -20.13 11.39
CA PRO A 63 19.90 -20.62 11.39
C PRO A 63 19.62 -21.11 9.97
N ILE A 64 19.08 -22.30 9.87
CA ILE A 64 18.50 -22.78 8.61
C ILE A 64 17.47 -21.71 8.26
N ALA A 65 17.72 -20.94 7.20
CA ALA A 65 16.87 -19.85 6.78
C ALA A 65 15.56 -20.46 6.26
N VAL A 66 14.62 -20.68 7.17
CA VAL A 66 13.25 -21.05 6.82
C VAL A 66 12.70 -19.89 5.98
N ASN A 67 12.25 -20.20 4.76
CA ASN A 67 11.65 -19.20 3.90
C ASN A 67 10.41 -18.63 4.63
N PRO A 68 10.40 -17.34 5.01
CA PRO A 68 9.32 -16.77 5.81
C PRO A 68 7.97 -16.80 5.09
N LEU A 69 7.98 -16.96 3.76
CA LEU A 69 6.78 -17.11 2.95
C LEU A 69 6.11 -18.49 3.10
N LYS A 70 6.86 -19.50 3.56
CA LYS A 70 6.39 -20.88 3.72
C LYS A 70 6.24 -21.29 5.18
N ASP A 71 6.63 -20.45 6.12
CA ASP A 71 6.47 -20.71 7.55
C ASP A 71 5.02 -20.47 7.98
N PRO A 72 4.24 -21.49 8.36
CA PRO A 72 2.83 -21.33 8.72
C PRO A 72 2.61 -20.42 9.95
N ASN A 73 3.61 -20.22 10.79
CA ASN A 73 3.55 -19.33 11.93
C ASN A 73 3.87 -17.86 11.57
N ASN A 74 4.37 -17.62 10.37
CA ASN A 74 4.69 -16.28 9.90
C ASN A 74 3.45 -15.61 9.28
N ILE A 75 3.25 -14.31 9.54
CA ILE A 75 2.17 -13.54 8.93
C ILE A 75 2.23 -13.57 7.40
N LEU A 76 3.42 -13.71 6.82
CA LEU A 76 3.64 -13.80 5.38
C LEU A 76 3.11 -15.09 4.75
N SER A 77 2.74 -16.11 5.52
CA SER A 77 2.04 -17.29 5.01
C SER A 77 0.56 -17.03 4.72
N LYS A 78 -0.02 -16.04 5.38
CA LYS A 78 -1.39 -15.57 5.11
C LYS A 78 -1.38 -14.73 3.85
N ARG A 79 -2.24 -15.07 2.90
CA ARG A 79 -2.17 -14.52 1.53
C ARG A 79 -3.48 -13.90 1.06
N SER A 80 -4.53 -13.90 1.87
CA SER A 80 -5.86 -13.45 1.48
C SER A 80 -6.32 -12.26 2.30
N VAL A 81 -6.84 -11.25 1.60
CA VAL A 81 -7.52 -10.07 2.16
C VAL A 81 -8.98 -10.17 1.79
N TYR A 82 -9.88 -10.09 2.77
CA TYR A 82 -11.33 -10.25 2.57
C TYR A 82 -12.06 -8.91 2.64
N TYR A 83 -13.19 -8.82 1.93
CA TYR A 83 -13.96 -7.61 1.77
C TYR A 83 -15.42 -7.80 2.15
N ASP A 84 -16.06 -6.68 2.48
CA ASP A 84 -17.51 -6.64 2.60
C ASP A 84 -18.19 -6.70 1.23
N TYR A 85 -19.50 -6.93 1.26
CA TYR A 85 -20.30 -6.94 0.04
C TYR A 85 -20.16 -5.62 -0.70
N ASP A 86 -19.97 -5.68 -2.00
CA ASP A 86 -19.85 -4.54 -2.92
C ASP A 86 -18.79 -3.48 -2.49
N SER A 87 -17.74 -3.92 -1.82
CA SER A 87 -16.69 -3.04 -1.28
C SER A 87 -15.31 -3.46 -1.76
N ALA A 88 -14.45 -2.48 -1.97
CA ALA A 88 -13.00 -2.62 -2.17
C ALA A 88 -12.19 -1.98 -1.03
N VAL A 89 -12.85 -1.59 0.06
CA VAL A 89 -12.21 -0.97 1.23
C VAL A 89 -11.51 -2.04 2.04
N ILE A 90 -10.22 -1.82 2.32
CA ILE A 90 -9.40 -2.72 3.14
C ILE A 90 -9.81 -2.54 4.61
N LYS A 91 -10.24 -3.64 5.24
CA LYS A 91 -10.56 -3.66 6.67
C LYS A 91 -9.30 -3.51 7.52
N ASP A 92 -9.43 -2.91 8.69
CA ASP A 92 -8.29 -2.65 9.59
C ASP A 92 -7.54 -3.93 9.99
N GLU A 93 -8.26 -5.04 10.13
CA GLU A 93 -7.69 -6.34 10.47
C GLU A 93 -6.66 -6.86 9.44
N PHE A 94 -6.77 -6.46 8.16
CA PHE A 94 -5.83 -6.87 7.10
C PHE A 94 -4.66 -5.91 6.89
N LYS A 95 -4.69 -4.72 7.47
CA LYS A 95 -3.60 -3.74 7.34
C LYS A 95 -2.24 -4.27 7.84
N PRO A 96 -2.15 -4.99 8.99
CA PRO A 96 -0.89 -5.60 9.42
C PRO A 96 -0.35 -6.64 8.42
N LEU A 97 -1.22 -7.44 7.82
CA LEU A 97 -0.87 -8.41 6.78
C LEU A 97 -0.24 -7.72 5.57
N ILE A 98 -0.93 -6.73 5.02
CA ILE A 98 -0.46 -5.96 3.84
C ILE A 98 0.86 -5.25 4.18
N THR A 99 1.00 -4.70 5.39
CA THR A 99 2.24 -4.06 5.85
C THR A 99 3.40 -5.04 5.88
N ALA A 100 3.19 -6.27 6.34
CA ALA A 100 4.22 -7.30 6.38
C ALA A 100 4.70 -7.66 4.95
N HIS A 101 3.76 -7.85 4.01
CA HIS A 101 4.10 -8.12 2.60
C HIS A 101 4.81 -6.94 1.93
N ALA A 102 4.38 -5.70 2.18
CA ALA A 102 5.05 -4.51 1.64
C ALA A 102 6.50 -4.40 2.14
N ARG A 103 6.73 -4.62 3.45
CA ARG A 103 8.09 -4.65 4.02
C ARG A 103 8.95 -5.76 3.43
N TYR A 104 8.36 -6.93 3.22
CA TYR A 104 9.07 -8.04 2.56
C TYR A 104 9.53 -7.64 1.16
N LEU A 105 8.66 -7.04 0.33
CA LEU A 105 9.04 -6.54 -1.00
C LEU A 105 10.09 -5.45 -0.92
N ALA A 106 9.98 -4.51 0.01
CA ALA A 106 10.97 -3.44 0.20
C ALA A 106 12.37 -3.97 0.51
N GLN A 107 12.46 -5.10 1.22
CA GLN A 107 13.72 -5.77 1.58
C GLN A 107 14.22 -6.72 0.48
N HIS A 108 13.34 -7.26 -0.36
CA HIS A 108 13.64 -8.23 -1.40
C HIS A 108 13.30 -7.66 -2.78
N ARG A 109 14.18 -6.82 -3.32
CA ARG A 109 13.94 -6.08 -4.57
C ARG A 109 13.70 -6.94 -5.82
N SER A 110 14.18 -8.18 -5.81
CA SER A 110 13.95 -9.14 -6.89
C SER A 110 12.61 -9.90 -6.77
N ALA A 111 11.99 -9.87 -5.58
CA ALA A 111 10.70 -10.53 -5.38
C ALA A 111 9.60 -9.80 -6.16
N LYS A 112 8.75 -10.59 -6.79
CA LYS A 112 7.57 -10.10 -7.51
C LYS A 112 6.34 -10.84 -7.03
N MET A 113 5.19 -10.18 -7.10
CA MET A 113 3.90 -10.77 -6.77
C MET A 113 2.81 -10.34 -7.73
N VAL A 114 1.77 -11.14 -7.80
CA VAL A 114 0.51 -10.82 -8.46
C VAL A 114 -0.58 -10.77 -7.39
N ILE A 115 -1.36 -9.71 -7.36
CA ILE A 115 -2.54 -9.59 -6.51
C ILE A 115 -3.76 -9.94 -7.35
N GLN A 116 -4.45 -11.01 -6.99
CA GLN A 116 -5.60 -11.55 -7.71
C GLN A 116 -6.90 -11.13 -7.02
N GLY A 117 -7.67 -10.25 -7.65
CA GLY A 117 -8.96 -9.81 -7.11
C GLY A 117 -10.10 -10.74 -7.52
N ASN A 118 -10.90 -11.12 -6.54
CA ASN A 118 -12.05 -12.02 -6.70
C ASN A 118 -13.31 -11.41 -6.08
N THR A 119 -14.47 -11.83 -6.59
CA THR A 119 -15.78 -11.43 -6.12
C THR A 119 -16.66 -12.66 -5.82
N ASP A 120 -17.79 -12.44 -5.18
CA ASP A 120 -18.87 -13.43 -5.21
C ASP A 120 -19.61 -13.38 -6.55
N GLU A 121 -20.55 -14.31 -6.77
CA GLU A 121 -21.29 -14.48 -8.03
C GLU A 121 -22.39 -13.43 -8.27
N ARG A 122 -22.66 -12.53 -7.33
CA ARG A 122 -23.73 -11.54 -7.43
C ARG A 122 -23.31 -10.37 -8.30
N GLY A 123 -24.13 -10.05 -9.31
CA GLY A 123 -23.86 -8.96 -10.25
C GLY A 123 -23.63 -9.45 -11.68
N SER A 124 -23.23 -8.54 -12.57
CA SER A 124 -22.80 -8.93 -13.91
C SER A 124 -21.29 -9.28 -13.92
N ARG A 125 -20.92 -10.12 -14.88
CA ARG A 125 -19.53 -10.52 -15.07
C ARG A 125 -18.60 -9.32 -15.23
N GLU A 126 -18.98 -8.34 -16.03
CA GLU A 126 -18.20 -7.11 -16.29
C GLU A 126 -18.04 -6.30 -15.00
N TYR A 127 -19.11 -6.17 -14.23
CA TYR A 127 -19.09 -5.51 -12.94
C TYR A 127 -18.14 -6.22 -11.96
N ASN A 128 -18.21 -7.54 -11.88
CA ASN A 128 -17.39 -8.36 -11.00
C ASN A 128 -15.91 -8.30 -11.38
N ILE A 129 -15.57 -8.29 -12.67
CA ILE A 129 -14.20 -8.06 -13.13
C ILE A 129 -13.70 -6.67 -12.68
N ALA A 130 -14.49 -5.63 -12.86
CA ALA A 130 -14.13 -4.28 -12.44
C ALA A 130 -13.98 -4.17 -10.91
N LEU A 131 -14.88 -4.79 -10.13
CA LEU A 131 -14.82 -4.79 -8.66
C LEU A 131 -13.60 -5.56 -8.15
N GLY A 132 -13.33 -6.73 -8.73
CA GLY A 132 -12.13 -7.52 -8.40
C GLY A 132 -10.85 -6.75 -8.67
N LEU A 133 -10.77 -6.01 -9.79
CA LEU A 133 -9.62 -5.17 -10.10
C LEU A 133 -9.47 -4.05 -9.06
N ARG A 134 -10.54 -3.34 -8.71
CA ARG A 134 -10.49 -2.30 -7.67
C ARG A 134 -9.99 -2.84 -6.32
N ARG A 135 -10.37 -4.07 -5.94
CA ARG A 135 -9.88 -4.75 -4.73
C ARG A 135 -8.38 -5.02 -4.79
N ALA A 136 -7.90 -5.57 -5.90
CA ALA A 136 -6.47 -5.82 -6.11
C ALA A 136 -5.66 -4.52 -6.09
N ASP A 137 -6.15 -3.49 -6.75
CA ASP A 137 -5.51 -2.17 -6.81
C ASP A 137 -5.47 -1.47 -5.44
N SER A 138 -6.51 -1.62 -4.61
CA SER A 138 -6.51 -1.08 -3.24
C SER A 138 -5.35 -1.65 -2.41
N VAL A 139 -5.10 -2.96 -2.51
CA VAL A 139 -3.97 -3.62 -1.83
C VAL A 139 -2.64 -3.13 -2.41
N LYS A 140 -2.50 -3.08 -3.75
CA LYS A 140 -1.30 -2.54 -4.42
C LYS A 140 -1.00 -1.13 -3.95
N GLN A 141 -1.98 -0.22 -3.98
CA GLN A 141 -1.80 1.17 -3.57
C GLN A 141 -1.30 1.28 -2.13
N MET A 142 -1.88 0.51 -1.22
CA MET A 142 -1.42 0.49 0.16
C MET A 142 0.03 -0.02 0.27
N MET A 143 0.42 -1.06 -0.48
CA MET A 143 1.80 -1.57 -0.48
C MET A 143 2.80 -0.55 -1.05
N LEU A 144 2.43 0.19 -2.09
CA LEU A 144 3.27 1.27 -2.65
C LEU A 144 3.51 2.37 -1.63
N LEU A 145 2.48 2.80 -0.91
CA LEU A 145 2.60 3.79 0.18
C LEU A 145 3.53 3.30 1.31
N LEU A 146 3.64 1.99 1.51
CA LEU A 146 4.51 1.36 2.50
C LEU A 146 5.93 1.04 1.98
N GLY A 147 6.27 1.47 0.75
CA GLY A 147 7.63 1.40 0.20
C GLY A 147 7.92 0.21 -0.71
N ALA A 148 6.92 -0.57 -1.11
CA ALA A 148 7.07 -1.52 -2.21
C ALA A 148 7.25 -0.77 -3.55
N GLN A 149 7.90 -1.39 -4.53
CA GLN A 149 8.06 -0.80 -5.86
C GLN A 149 6.94 -1.26 -6.78
N GLU A 150 6.48 -0.37 -7.66
CA GLU A 150 5.43 -0.70 -8.63
C GLU A 150 5.82 -1.88 -9.55
N SER A 151 7.08 -1.95 -9.94
CA SER A 151 7.62 -3.04 -10.78
C SER A 151 7.60 -4.43 -10.12
N GLN A 152 7.31 -4.49 -8.81
CA GLN A 152 7.21 -5.74 -8.04
C GLN A 152 5.78 -6.26 -7.94
N ILE A 153 4.77 -5.45 -8.27
CA ILE A 153 3.37 -5.77 -7.99
C ILE A 153 2.53 -5.64 -9.26
N GLU A 154 1.98 -6.75 -9.69
CA GLU A 154 0.97 -6.82 -10.76
C GLU A 154 -0.41 -7.05 -10.14
N THR A 155 -1.45 -6.49 -10.74
CA THR A 155 -2.84 -6.71 -10.35
C THR A 155 -3.61 -7.39 -11.48
N VAL A 156 -4.44 -8.36 -11.14
CA VAL A 156 -5.34 -9.04 -12.06
C VAL A 156 -6.68 -9.28 -11.39
N SER A 157 -7.74 -9.23 -12.15
CA SER A 157 -9.08 -9.60 -11.67
C SER A 157 -9.55 -10.88 -12.34
N PHE A 158 -10.09 -11.77 -11.53
CA PHE A 158 -10.84 -12.94 -11.98
C PHE A 158 -12.36 -12.74 -11.79
N GLY A 159 -12.77 -11.63 -11.15
CA GLY A 159 -14.18 -11.44 -10.84
C GLY A 159 -14.73 -12.64 -10.08
N GLU A 160 -15.81 -13.23 -10.58
CA GLU A 160 -16.48 -14.42 -10.02
C GLU A 160 -15.94 -15.76 -10.54
N GLU A 161 -14.98 -15.74 -11.49
CA GLU A 161 -14.54 -16.94 -12.22
C GLU A 161 -13.67 -17.90 -11.40
N LYS A 162 -13.14 -17.48 -10.24
CA LYS A 162 -12.35 -18.33 -9.36
C LYS A 162 -12.93 -18.41 -7.95
N PRO A 163 -14.10 -19.03 -7.79
CA PRO A 163 -14.69 -19.20 -6.47
C PRO A 163 -13.83 -20.12 -5.60
N ARG A 164 -13.67 -19.77 -4.32
CA ARG A 164 -13.05 -20.62 -3.31
C ARG A 164 -14.08 -21.52 -2.66
N ALA A 165 -15.27 -21.00 -2.44
CA ALA A 165 -16.42 -21.72 -1.95
C ALA A 165 -17.52 -21.74 -3.01
N ALA A 166 -18.14 -22.91 -3.26
CA ALA A 166 -19.15 -23.13 -4.29
C ALA A 166 -20.60 -22.97 -3.79
N GLY A 167 -20.81 -22.67 -2.50
CA GLY A 167 -22.14 -22.46 -1.93
C GLY A 167 -22.76 -21.13 -2.37
N LYS A 168 -24.10 -21.05 -2.25
CA LYS A 168 -24.88 -19.84 -2.55
C LYS A 168 -25.42 -19.19 -1.29
N ASP A 169 -24.65 -19.24 -0.23
CA ASP A 169 -24.93 -18.62 1.05
C ASP A 169 -23.94 -17.50 1.36
N GLU A 170 -24.24 -16.70 2.37
CA GLU A 170 -23.36 -15.56 2.72
C GLU A 170 -21.97 -16.03 3.22
N ALA A 171 -21.88 -17.21 3.83
CA ALA A 171 -20.60 -17.77 4.24
C ALA A 171 -19.71 -18.03 3.02
N SER A 172 -20.23 -18.69 1.99
CA SER A 172 -19.53 -18.93 0.72
C SER A 172 -19.21 -17.64 -0.01
N PHE A 173 -20.15 -16.69 -0.06
CA PHE A 173 -19.92 -15.40 -0.69
C PHE A 173 -18.80 -14.62 0.00
N SER A 174 -18.76 -14.61 1.33
CA SER A 174 -17.69 -13.93 2.08
C SER A 174 -16.30 -14.51 1.81
N GLU A 175 -16.18 -15.83 1.64
CA GLU A 175 -14.94 -16.50 1.24
C GLU A 175 -14.49 -16.14 -0.18
N ASN A 176 -15.44 -15.83 -1.06
CA ASN A 176 -15.16 -15.48 -2.45
C ASN A 176 -14.75 -14.00 -2.61
N ARG A 177 -15.25 -13.10 -1.75
CA ARG A 177 -14.90 -11.68 -1.77
C ARG A 177 -13.50 -11.43 -1.21
N ARG A 178 -12.47 -11.69 -2.01
CA ARG A 178 -11.09 -11.62 -1.55
C ARG A 178 -10.09 -11.11 -2.60
N SER A 179 -8.95 -10.69 -2.12
CA SER A 179 -7.74 -10.54 -2.93
C SER A 179 -6.68 -11.51 -2.44
N ASP A 180 -6.12 -12.30 -3.34
CA ASP A 180 -5.07 -13.26 -3.05
C ASP A 180 -3.71 -12.72 -3.49
N ILE A 181 -2.71 -12.83 -2.62
CA ILE A 181 -1.32 -12.44 -2.86
C ILE A 181 -0.54 -13.67 -3.30
N VAL A 182 -0.02 -13.68 -4.52
CA VAL A 182 0.73 -14.79 -5.12
C VAL A 182 2.12 -14.31 -5.48
N TYR A 183 3.16 -14.89 -4.89
CA TYR A 183 4.53 -14.56 -5.26
C TYR A 183 4.97 -15.33 -6.51
N ALA A 184 5.77 -14.68 -7.36
CA ALA A 184 6.35 -15.34 -8.53
C ALA A 184 7.36 -16.41 -8.09
N GLY A 185 7.23 -17.61 -8.67
CA GLY A 185 8.12 -18.74 -8.38
C GLY A 185 7.68 -19.67 -7.24
N GLU A 186 6.42 -19.53 -6.77
CA GLU A 186 5.79 -20.46 -5.83
C GLU A 186 4.86 -21.44 -6.53
#